data_2e667cafc35b9c5ae30a91ff5abd3e6d
#
_entry.id   2e667cafc35b9c5ae30a91ff5abd3e6d
#
_cell.length_a   1.000
_cell.length_b   1.000
_cell.length_c   1.000
_cell.angle_alpha   90.00
_cell.angle_beta   90.00
_cell.angle_gamma   90.00
#
_symmetry.space_group_name_H-M   'P 1'
#
loop_
_entity.id
_entity.type
_entity.pdbx_description
1 polymer ?
#
loop_
_entity_poly.entity_id
_entity_poly.type
_entity_poly.pdbx_seq_one_letter_code
_entity_poly.pdbx_strand_id
1 'polypeptide(L)'
;MPIFEHSATFPFSREAVWNWHARPGAVRRIMPDWEGIRPVEVGGITDGAVTEFRMKIGIVPQRWVAKHHSYIEGEQFCDDSVKGPFARWNHVHKFVDGGDQEMTIEDKVDWKLPFHFFSRIGAPIMVMPRVRTMFKHRTRRILADLTRQEMFKDQPRRRILISGSTGLIGTQLGAFLETDGHDVYRLLRPSTTLHADQNPAKIVRWNDKTGEILEGSLEGFDVVIHLAGAGIGDKRWSKKRKNLIAQSRVVPTENLSKALTALDAPPSLFMCASAVGFYDNRGDEELDESSSIGDGFLATICKQWEDSTTAASEAGIRTILMRTGIVTTAAGGMLKQILPIAKMGALGPIGGGRQWQSWISLDDQIYAIHFLMNQEAAHGIYNLTAPQPVTQKQFARTLGKVLRRPAFAPAPGFVMKILFGEMGKSLILDGQKVHPKRLLDSGYKFEH
;
A
#
# COMPACT_ATOMS: atom_id res chain seq x y z
N MET A 1 17.09 -16.14 30.50
CA MET A 1 17.20 -15.54 29.16
C MET A 1 15.95 -14.72 28.94
N PRO A 2 16.00 -13.59 28.24
CA PRO A 2 14.78 -12.83 28.04
C PRO A 2 13.88 -13.59 27.04
N ILE A 3 12.69 -13.91 27.51
CA ILE A 3 11.61 -14.45 26.70
C ILE A 3 10.61 -13.33 26.50
N PHE A 4 10.13 -13.15 25.29
CA PHE A 4 9.01 -12.30 24.97
C PHE A 4 7.83 -13.20 24.56
N GLU A 5 6.71 -13.00 25.21
CA GLU A 5 5.47 -13.69 24.89
C GLU A 5 4.42 -12.67 24.48
N HIS A 6 3.65 -13.02 23.46
CA HIS A 6 2.53 -12.24 22.96
C HIS A 6 1.41 -13.19 22.58
N SER A 7 0.20 -12.87 23.05
CA SER A 7 -1.00 -13.60 22.71
C SER A 7 -1.99 -12.65 22.06
N ALA A 8 -2.61 -13.08 20.97
CA ALA A 8 -3.59 -12.30 20.25
C ALA A 8 -4.74 -13.19 19.80
N THR A 9 -5.96 -12.85 20.24
CA THR A 9 -7.18 -13.56 19.89
C THR A 9 -7.88 -12.88 18.71
N PHE A 10 -8.37 -13.69 17.77
CA PHE A 10 -9.02 -13.26 16.55
C PHE A 10 -10.42 -13.90 16.46
N PRO A 11 -11.48 -13.13 16.10
CA PRO A 11 -12.85 -13.65 15.93
C PRO A 11 -12.99 -14.30 14.54
N PHE A 12 -12.16 -15.28 14.25
CA PHE A 12 -12.12 -16.02 12.99
C PHE A 12 -11.72 -17.47 13.27
N SER A 13 -12.07 -18.37 12.37
CA SER A 13 -11.64 -19.77 12.45
C SER A 13 -10.12 -19.90 12.37
N ARG A 14 -9.59 -20.93 13.02
CA ARG A 14 -8.15 -21.25 12.94
C ARG A 14 -7.67 -21.41 11.51
N GLU A 15 -8.48 -22.04 10.66
CA GLU A 15 -8.17 -22.20 9.24
C GLU A 15 -8.00 -20.86 8.51
N ALA A 16 -8.90 -19.90 8.73
CA ALA A 16 -8.81 -18.58 8.09
C ALA A 16 -7.53 -17.83 8.49
N VAL A 17 -7.20 -17.82 9.78
CA VAL A 17 -5.99 -17.16 10.29
C VAL A 17 -4.72 -17.90 9.84
N TRP A 18 -4.72 -19.23 9.83
CA TRP A 18 -3.62 -20.04 9.32
C TRP A 18 -3.37 -19.76 7.84
N ASN A 19 -4.41 -19.86 7.00
CA ASN A 19 -4.35 -19.63 5.57
C ASN A 19 -3.80 -18.25 5.24
N TRP A 20 -4.20 -17.21 6.02
CA TRP A 20 -3.64 -15.89 5.86
C TRP A 20 -2.11 -15.88 6.06
N HIS A 21 -1.59 -16.60 7.07
CA HIS A 21 -0.15 -16.69 7.35
C HIS A 21 0.63 -17.52 6.35
N ALA A 22 0.03 -18.61 5.88
CA ALA A 22 0.66 -19.54 4.95
C ALA A 22 0.79 -18.99 3.51
N ARG A 23 -0.02 -17.98 3.16
CA ARG A 23 -0.05 -17.43 1.80
C ARG A 23 1.07 -16.43 1.54
N PRO A 24 1.51 -16.28 0.25
CA PRO A 24 2.71 -15.49 -0.10
C PRO A 24 2.72 -14.05 0.40
N GLY A 25 1.60 -13.35 0.42
CA GLY A 25 1.51 -11.94 0.82
C GLY A 25 1.77 -11.65 2.30
N ALA A 26 1.66 -12.66 3.19
CA ALA A 26 1.63 -12.48 4.65
C ALA A 26 2.83 -11.72 5.20
N VAL A 27 4.05 -12.14 4.83
CA VAL A 27 5.30 -11.52 5.32
C VAL A 27 5.32 -10.02 5.03
N ARG A 28 4.91 -9.62 3.82
CA ARG A 28 4.88 -8.21 3.44
C ARG A 28 3.81 -7.44 4.20
N ARG A 29 2.66 -8.04 4.46
CA ARG A 29 1.56 -7.40 5.19
C ARG A 29 1.88 -7.16 6.66
N ILE A 30 2.59 -8.07 7.32
CA ILE A 30 2.95 -7.91 8.74
C ILE A 30 4.11 -6.96 9.00
N MET A 31 4.92 -6.64 7.98
CA MET A 31 6.07 -5.75 8.15
C MET A 31 5.63 -4.29 8.30
N PRO A 32 5.93 -3.63 9.43
CA PRO A 32 5.55 -2.24 9.61
C PRO A 32 6.39 -1.32 8.73
N ASP A 33 5.71 -0.43 8.02
CA ASP A 33 6.30 0.52 7.05
C ASP A 33 7.39 1.42 7.64
N TRP A 34 7.31 1.73 8.94
CA TRP A 34 8.24 2.65 9.62
C TRP A 34 9.55 1.98 10.04
N GLU A 35 9.63 0.65 10.04
CA GLU A 35 10.85 -0.07 10.41
C GLU A 35 11.88 -0.13 9.28
N GLY A 36 11.47 0.12 8.05
CA GLY A 36 12.35 0.08 6.89
C GLY A 36 12.90 -1.32 6.60
N ILE A 37 12.22 -2.36 7.10
CA ILE A 37 12.53 -3.77 6.81
C ILE A 37 12.01 -4.08 5.40
N ARG A 38 12.85 -4.72 4.61
CA ARG A 38 12.49 -5.11 3.23
C ARG A 38 12.76 -6.59 3.04
N PRO A 39 11.78 -7.40 2.66
CA PRO A 39 12.03 -8.78 2.29
C PRO A 39 12.91 -8.81 1.02
N VAL A 40 13.83 -9.75 0.99
CA VAL A 40 14.75 -10.03 -0.12
C VAL A 40 14.42 -11.39 -0.70
N GLU A 41 14.04 -12.34 0.15
CA GLU A 41 13.60 -13.66 -0.21
C GLU A 41 12.50 -14.09 0.76
N VAL A 42 11.46 -14.76 0.26
CA VAL A 42 10.36 -15.30 1.06
C VAL A 42 10.07 -16.71 0.61
N GLY A 43 10.56 -17.68 1.36
CA GLY A 43 10.44 -19.12 1.04
C GLY A 43 9.18 -19.78 1.60
N GLY A 44 8.29 -19.03 2.27
CA GLY A 44 7.13 -19.61 2.97
C GLY A 44 7.43 -19.97 4.43
N ILE A 45 6.57 -20.83 5.03
CA ILE A 45 6.63 -21.18 6.47
C ILE A 45 6.94 -22.65 6.74
N THR A 46 7.10 -23.48 5.69
CA THR A 46 7.37 -24.91 5.82
C THR A 46 8.81 -25.21 6.26
N ASP A 47 9.07 -26.42 6.71
CA ASP A 47 10.39 -26.82 7.17
C ASP A 47 11.47 -26.60 6.13
N GLY A 48 12.54 -25.92 6.53
CA GLY A 48 13.67 -25.59 5.68
C GLY A 48 13.50 -24.31 4.85
N ALA A 49 12.30 -23.74 4.79
CA ALA A 49 12.06 -22.47 4.09
C ALA A 49 12.89 -21.34 4.70
N VAL A 50 13.44 -20.49 3.84
CA VAL A 50 14.29 -19.36 4.24
C VAL A 50 13.60 -18.05 3.89
N THR A 51 13.59 -17.15 4.87
CA THR A 51 13.14 -15.76 4.65
C THR A 51 14.28 -14.81 4.96
N GLU A 52 14.62 -13.95 3.99
CA GLU A 52 15.67 -12.96 4.14
C GLU A 52 15.13 -11.55 4.13
N PHE A 53 15.62 -10.74 5.05
CA PHE A 53 15.30 -9.32 5.16
C PHE A 53 16.56 -8.46 5.10
N ARG A 54 16.43 -7.28 4.51
CA ARG A 54 17.35 -6.16 4.69
C ARG A 54 16.70 -5.12 5.59
N MET A 55 17.45 -4.67 6.59
CA MET A 55 17.01 -3.68 7.56
C MET A 55 18.18 -2.76 7.94
N LYS A 56 17.89 -1.70 8.69
CA LYS A 56 18.92 -0.82 9.26
C LYS A 56 18.76 -0.76 10.77
N ILE A 57 19.87 -0.93 11.50
CA ILE A 57 19.94 -0.64 12.94
C ILE A 57 20.75 0.66 13.09
N GLY A 58 20.05 1.77 13.38
CA GLY A 58 20.63 3.09 13.24
C GLY A 58 20.99 3.37 11.78
N ILE A 59 22.28 3.63 11.51
CA ILE A 59 22.79 3.85 10.15
C ILE A 59 23.40 2.59 9.51
N VAL A 60 23.55 1.51 10.30
CA VAL A 60 24.24 0.29 9.86
C VAL A 60 23.27 -0.64 9.13
N PRO A 61 23.53 -0.99 7.85
CA PRO A 61 22.73 -1.97 7.15
C PRO A 61 22.95 -3.37 7.75
N GLN A 62 21.86 -4.10 7.93
CA GLN A 62 21.87 -5.47 8.44
C GLN A 62 21.11 -6.38 7.48
N ARG A 63 21.55 -7.62 7.42
CA ARG A 63 20.88 -8.72 6.74
C ARG A 63 20.38 -9.67 7.83
N TRP A 64 19.10 -10.00 7.82
CA TRP A 64 18.50 -10.96 8.71
C TRP A 64 17.99 -12.13 7.89
N VAL A 65 18.46 -13.33 8.21
CA VAL A 65 18.06 -14.57 7.56
C VAL A 65 17.40 -15.46 8.63
N ALA A 66 16.14 -15.76 8.42
CA ALA A 66 15.36 -16.69 9.26
C ALA A 66 15.13 -17.99 8.49
N LYS A 67 15.27 -19.13 9.18
CA LYS A 67 14.98 -20.46 8.65
C LYS A 67 13.85 -21.08 9.43
N HIS A 68 12.83 -21.53 8.72
CA HIS A 68 11.64 -22.16 9.31
C HIS A 68 11.87 -23.63 9.62
N HIS A 69 11.21 -24.09 10.69
CA HIS A 69 11.25 -25.48 11.15
C HIS A 69 10.03 -25.80 12.03
N SER A 70 9.86 -27.07 12.39
CA SER A 70 8.78 -27.56 13.26
C SER A 70 7.39 -27.19 12.76
N TYR A 71 7.22 -27.25 11.44
CA TYR A 71 5.95 -26.99 10.77
C TYR A 71 4.95 -28.12 11.06
N ILE A 72 3.79 -27.76 11.58
CA ILE A 72 2.62 -28.61 11.71
C ILE A 72 1.45 -27.83 11.14
N GLU A 73 0.89 -28.33 10.03
CA GLU A 73 -0.18 -27.64 9.30
C GLU A 73 -1.37 -27.31 10.19
N GLY A 74 -1.81 -26.06 10.16
CA GLY A 74 -2.90 -25.55 10.97
C GLY A 74 -2.58 -25.32 12.45
N GLU A 75 -1.39 -25.71 12.95
CA GLU A 75 -1.10 -25.69 14.38
C GLU A 75 0.10 -24.84 14.77
N GLN A 76 1.22 -24.96 14.09
CA GLN A 76 2.43 -24.21 14.43
C GLN A 76 3.46 -24.14 13.30
N PHE A 77 4.32 -23.16 13.40
CA PHE A 77 5.63 -23.09 12.74
C PHE A 77 6.60 -22.29 13.61
N CYS A 78 7.88 -22.53 13.41
CA CYS A 78 8.95 -21.82 14.11
C CYS A 78 9.91 -21.20 13.12
N ASP A 79 10.60 -20.13 13.53
CA ASP A 79 11.72 -19.56 12.78
C ASP A 79 12.92 -19.27 13.68
N ASP A 80 14.11 -19.65 13.19
CA ASP A 80 15.40 -19.37 13.82
C ASP A 80 16.20 -18.35 13.00
N SER A 81 16.81 -17.38 13.67
CA SER A 81 17.77 -16.49 13.00
C SER A 81 19.09 -17.23 12.74
N VAL A 82 19.35 -17.49 11.48
CA VAL A 82 20.64 -18.05 11.02
C VAL A 82 21.70 -16.95 10.89
N LYS A 83 21.27 -15.78 10.50
CA LYS A 83 22.12 -14.57 10.39
C LYS A 83 21.29 -13.33 10.71
N GLY A 84 21.82 -12.46 11.57
CA GLY A 84 21.05 -11.28 11.93
C GLY A 84 21.67 -10.47 13.04
N PRO A 85 20.92 -9.50 13.58
CA PRO A 85 21.37 -8.63 14.65
C PRO A 85 21.34 -9.29 16.04
N PHE A 86 20.75 -10.48 16.14
CA PHE A 86 20.64 -11.26 17.38
C PHE A 86 21.66 -12.39 17.38
N ALA A 87 22.27 -12.64 18.54
CA ALA A 87 23.12 -13.82 18.74
C ALA A 87 22.28 -15.11 18.85
N ARG A 88 20.99 -14.98 19.20
CA ARG A 88 19.98 -16.02 19.18
C ARG A 88 18.63 -15.36 18.94
N TRP A 89 17.82 -15.99 18.12
CA TRP A 89 16.41 -15.69 17.91
C TRP A 89 15.74 -16.99 17.55
N ASN A 90 14.85 -17.47 18.41
CA ASN A 90 13.96 -18.58 18.14
C ASN A 90 12.54 -18.10 18.38
N HIS A 91 11.71 -18.15 17.36
CA HIS A 91 10.35 -17.68 17.41
C HIS A 91 9.39 -18.83 17.10
N VAL A 92 8.52 -19.09 18.04
CA VAL A 92 7.47 -20.11 17.94
C VAL A 92 6.14 -19.42 17.75
N HIS A 93 5.40 -19.81 16.71
CA HIS A 93 4.04 -19.39 16.42
C HIS A 93 3.11 -20.59 16.64
N LYS A 94 2.23 -20.50 17.62
CA LYS A 94 1.19 -21.51 17.85
C LYS A 94 -0.18 -20.96 17.56
N PHE A 95 -0.99 -21.76 16.87
CA PHE A 95 -2.36 -21.44 16.48
C PHE A 95 -3.31 -22.31 17.33
N VAL A 96 -3.79 -21.74 18.43
CA VAL A 96 -4.61 -22.42 19.43
C VAL A 96 -6.09 -22.17 19.14
N ASP A 97 -6.85 -23.25 19.02
CA ASP A 97 -8.28 -23.17 18.81
C ASP A 97 -8.99 -22.66 20.07
N GLY A 98 -9.82 -21.65 19.95
CA GLY A 98 -10.60 -21.07 21.05
C GLY A 98 -12.09 -21.47 21.03
N GLY A 99 -12.49 -22.32 20.05
CA GLY A 99 -13.90 -22.71 19.82
C GLY A 99 -14.43 -22.24 18.46
N ASP A 100 -15.74 -22.29 18.29
CA ASP A 100 -16.45 -22.04 17.02
C ASP A 100 -16.28 -20.62 16.49
N GLN A 101 -15.35 -20.16 15.87
CA GLN A 101 -15.15 -18.80 15.32
C GLN A 101 -14.15 -17.93 16.11
N GLU A 102 -13.36 -18.54 17.00
CA GLU A 102 -12.34 -17.81 17.73
C GLU A 102 -11.06 -18.63 17.77
N MET A 103 -9.92 -17.98 17.55
CA MET A 103 -8.63 -18.60 17.70
C MET A 103 -7.62 -17.63 18.29
N THR A 104 -6.58 -18.17 18.93
CA THR A 104 -5.50 -17.38 19.52
C THR A 104 -4.16 -17.74 18.90
N ILE A 105 -3.39 -16.74 18.46
CA ILE A 105 -1.99 -16.91 18.15
C ILE A 105 -1.18 -16.66 19.42
N GLU A 106 -0.41 -17.67 19.82
CA GLU A 106 0.59 -17.57 20.88
C GLU A 106 1.99 -17.47 20.25
N ASP A 107 2.60 -16.32 20.37
CA ASP A 107 3.96 -16.06 19.92
C ASP A 107 4.92 -16.13 21.11
N LYS A 108 5.97 -16.93 20.98
CA LYS A 108 7.05 -17.01 21.98
C LYS A 108 8.39 -16.81 21.31
N VAL A 109 9.08 -15.73 21.70
CA VAL A 109 10.39 -15.36 21.17
C VAL A 109 11.44 -15.51 22.25
N ASP A 110 12.36 -16.47 22.10
CA ASP A 110 13.59 -16.58 22.90
C ASP A 110 14.72 -15.90 22.14
N TRP A 111 15.28 -14.84 22.71
CA TRP A 111 16.24 -14.01 22.01
C TRP A 111 17.43 -13.60 22.87
N LYS A 112 18.58 -13.33 22.21
CA LYS A 112 19.82 -12.85 22.84
C LYS A 112 20.52 -11.87 21.93
N LEU A 113 20.95 -10.74 22.47
CA LEU A 113 21.81 -9.80 21.73
C LEU A 113 23.27 -10.26 21.73
N PRO A 114 24.06 -9.93 20.68
CA PRO A 114 25.51 -10.03 20.74
C PRO A 114 26.05 -9.10 21.84
N PHE A 115 27.18 -9.47 22.47
CA PHE A 115 27.83 -8.72 23.54
C PHE A 115 27.04 -8.67 24.87
N HIS A 116 27.28 -9.66 25.73
CA HIS A 116 26.57 -9.93 26.97
C HIS A 116 26.41 -8.75 27.95
N PHE A 117 27.38 -7.84 28.05
CA PHE A 117 27.34 -6.76 29.02
C PHE A 117 26.31 -5.68 28.69
N PHE A 118 26.20 -5.28 27.42
CA PHE A 118 25.23 -4.27 26.97
C PHE A 118 23.78 -4.82 26.84
N SER A 119 23.63 -6.15 26.75
CA SER A 119 22.33 -6.77 26.59
C SER A 119 21.47 -6.77 27.87
N ARG A 120 22.04 -6.76 29.04
CA ARG A 120 21.28 -6.79 30.32
C ARG A 120 20.59 -5.46 30.65
N ILE A 121 21.15 -4.34 30.27
CA ILE A 121 20.64 -2.99 30.60
C ILE A 121 19.94 -2.33 29.39
N GLY A 122 20.52 -2.40 28.20
CA GLY A 122 20.02 -1.72 27.03
C GLY A 122 18.84 -2.42 26.35
N ALA A 123 18.80 -3.74 26.39
CA ALA A 123 17.78 -4.53 25.70
C ALA A 123 16.34 -4.29 26.21
N PRO A 124 16.04 -4.28 27.53
CA PRO A 124 14.69 -4.00 28.01
C PRO A 124 14.20 -2.60 27.62
N ILE A 125 15.10 -1.63 27.55
CA ILE A 125 14.76 -0.22 27.32
C ILE A 125 14.63 0.10 25.82
N MET A 126 15.51 -0.45 24.97
CA MET A 126 15.57 -0.08 23.54
C MET A 126 14.89 -1.08 22.62
N VAL A 127 15.01 -2.39 22.89
CA VAL A 127 14.52 -3.45 21.98
C VAL A 127 13.07 -3.81 22.29
N MET A 128 12.73 -4.04 23.56
CA MET A 128 11.40 -4.53 23.94
C MET A 128 10.22 -3.62 23.56
N PRO A 129 10.29 -2.28 23.74
CA PRO A 129 9.20 -1.41 23.31
C PRO A 129 8.95 -1.50 21.78
N ARG A 130 10.05 -1.67 21.02
CA ARG A 130 10.00 -1.79 19.56
C ARG A 130 9.37 -3.11 19.14
N VAL A 131 9.79 -4.22 19.72
CA VAL A 131 9.20 -5.55 19.50
C VAL A 131 7.71 -5.53 19.86
N ARG A 132 7.32 -5.02 21.02
CA ARG A 132 5.91 -4.89 21.42
C ARG A 132 5.09 -4.08 20.41
N THR A 133 5.65 -2.99 19.89
CA THR A 133 4.97 -2.16 18.88
C THR A 133 4.79 -2.92 17.57
N MET A 134 5.79 -3.70 17.15
CA MET A 134 5.70 -4.55 15.95
C MET A 134 4.62 -5.63 16.10
N PHE A 135 4.57 -6.32 17.24
CA PHE A 135 3.53 -7.34 17.49
C PHE A 135 2.12 -6.73 17.56
N LYS A 136 1.95 -5.58 18.21
CA LYS A 136 0.67 -4.85 18.19
C LYS A 136 0.24 -4.46 16.77
N HIS A 137 1.19 -4.00 15.95
CA HIS A 137 0.92 -3.70 14.54
C HIS A 137 0.50 -4.95 13.78
N ARG A 138 1.25 -6.05 13.94
CA ARG A 138 0.93 -7.36 13.33
C ARG A 138 -0.50 -7.79 13.67
N THR A 139 -0.88 -7.79 14.95
CA THR A 139 -2.22 -8.17 15.40
C THR A 139 -3.30 -7.31 14.74
N ARG A 140 -3.13 -5.96 14.73
CA ARG A 140 -4.08 -5.05 14.07
C ARG A 140 -4.18 -5.31 12.57
N ARG A 141 -3.05 -5.55 11.91
CA ARG A 141 -2.99 -5.82 10.48
C ARG A 141 -3.73 -7.09 10.11
N ILE A 142 -3.47 -8.18 10.81
CA ILE A 142 -4.14 -9.46 10.59
C ILE A 142 -5.65 -9.31 10.81
N LEU A 143 -6.06 -8.68 11.92
CA LEU A 143 -7.45 -8.44 12.24
C LEU A 143 -8.16 -7.63 11.14
N ALA A 144 -7.55 -6.52 10.70
CA ALA A 144 -8.13 -5.67 9.67
C ALA A 144 -8.21 -6.37 8.30
N ASP A 145 -7.15 -7.08 7.90
CA ASP A 145 -7.13 -7.82 6.64
C ASP A 145 -8.22 -8.91 6.64
N LEU A 146 -8.27 -9.74 7.67
CA LEU A 146 -9.26 -10.82 7.79
C LEU A 146 -10.70 -10.28 7.87
N THR A 147 -10.94 -9.18 8.58
CA THR A 147 -12.27 -8.53 8.61
C THR A 147 -12.72 -8.14 7.20
N ARG A 148 -11.83 -7.67 6.34
CA ARG A 148 -12.16 -7.29 4.95
C ARG A 148 -12.34 -8.50 4.05
N GLN A 149 -11.53 -9.53 4.23
CA GLN A 149 -11.59 -10.77 3.46
C GLN A 149 -12.84 -11.59 3.80
N GLU A 150 -13.24 -11.62 5.08
CA GLU A 150 -14.45 -12.32 5.56
C GLU A 150 -15.74 -11.78 4.91
N MET A 151 -15.78 -10.47 4.61
CA MET A 151 -16.94 -9.86 3.92
C MET A 151 -17.25 -10.49 2.56
N PHE A 152 -16.23 -11.09 1.93
CA PHE A 152 -16.31 -11.64 0.57
C PHE A 152 -15.80 -13.08 0.48
N LYS A 153 -15.80 -13.81 1.60
CA LYS A 153 -15.27 -15.19 1.67
C LYS A 153 -15.93 -16.15 0.68
N ASP A 154 -17.23 -15.93 0.42
CA ASP A 154 -18.03 -16.76 -0.49
C ASP A 154 -17.87 -16.37 -1.97
N GLN A 155 -17.15 -15.30 -2.26
CA GLN A 155 -16.84 -14.91 -3.63
C GLN A 155 -15.72 -15.80 -4.22
N PRO A 156 -15.78 -16.13 -5.51
CA PRO A 156 -14.77 -16.95 -6.16
C PRO A 156 -13.39 -16.27 -6.10
N ARG A 157 -12.35 -17.06 -5.96
CA ARG A 157 -10.97 -16.58 -6.10
C ARG A 157 -10.69 -16.27 -7.57
N ARG A 158 -10.04 -15.15 -7.82
CA ARG A 158 -9.87 -14.56 -9.15
C ARG A 158 -8.41 -14.56 -9.56
N ARG A 159 -8.16 -14.64 -10.86
CA ARG A 159 -6.86 -14.32 -11.46
C ARG A 159 -6.80 -12.81 -11.72
N ILE A 160 -5.87 -12.13 -11.06
CA ILE A 160 -5.79 -10.67 -11.04
C ILE A 160 -4.47 -10.22 -11.62
N LEU A 161 -4.51 -9.33 -12.62
CA LEU A 161 -3.31 -8.71 -13.20
C LEU A 161 -3.16 -7.28 -12.68
N ILE A 162 -1.99 -6.96 -12.08
CA ILE A 162 -1.72 -5.63 -11.52
C ILE A 162 -0.56 -4.97 -12.27
N SER A 163 -0.81 -3.84 -12.93
CA SER A 163 0.26 -2.95 -13.38
C SER A 163 0.64 -1.95 -12.28
N GLY A 164 1.89 -1.49 -12.26
CA GLY A 164 2.37 -0.66 -11.15
C GLY A 164 2.52 -1.43 -9.84
N SER A 165 2.57 -2.77 -9.89
CA SER A 165 2.68 -3.71 -8.78
C SER A 165 3.96 -3.59 -7.94
N THR A 166 4.99 -2.88 -8.42
CA THR A 166 6.22 -2.55 -7.69
C THR A 166 6.15 -1.18 -6.99
N GLY A 167 5.06 -0.45 -7.19
CA GLY A 167 4.81 0.85 -6.56
C GLY A 167 4.27 0.73 -5.12
N LEU A 168 4.07 1.88 -4.48
CA LEU A 168 3.62 1.98 -3.09
C LEU A 168 2.30 1.24 -2.83
N ILE A 169 1.27 1.53 -3.63
CA ILE A 169 -0.05 0.90 -3.51
C ILE A 169 0.00 -0.53 -4.04
N GLY A 170 0.52 -0.73 -5.26
CA GLY A 170 0.46 -2.02 -5.94
C GLY A 170 1.20 -3.15 -5.21
N THR A 171 2.29 -2.84 -4.50
CA THR A 171 3.02 -3.82 -3.70
C THR A 171 2.18 -4.33 -2.52
N GLN A 172 1.53 -3.44 -1.79
CA GLN A 172 0.70 -3.79 -0.64
C GLN A 172 -0.65 -4.38 -1.06
N LEU A 173 -1.24 -3.88 -2.15
CA LEU A 173 -2.46 -4.44 -2.72
C LEU A 173 -2.24 -5.88 -3.18
N GLY A 174 -1.15 -6.13 -3.94
CA GLY A 174 -0.83 -7.50 -4.38
C GLY A 174 -0.66 -8.45 -3.20
N ALA A 175 0.08 -8.04 -2.17
CA ALA A 175 0.26 -8.84 -0.97
C ALA A 175 -1.06 -9.11 -0.22
N PHE A 176 -1.94 -8.11 -0.10
CA PHE A 176 -3.26 -8.28 0.50
C PHE A 176 -4.13 -9.26 -0.29
N LEU A 177 -4.18 -9.14 -1.61
CA LEU A 177 -4.94 -10.05 -2.48
C LEU A 177 -4.37 -11.47 -2.47
N GLU A 178 -3.06 -11.62 -2.37
CA GLU A 178 -2.40 -12.92 -2.18
C GLU A 178 -2.80 -13.56 -0.83
N THR A 179 -2.87 -12.79 0.27
CA THR A 179 -3.34 -13.30 1.57
C THR A 179 -4.83 -13.66 1.56
N ASP A 180 -5.64 -13.04 0.70
CA ASP A 180 -7.03 -13.41 0.46
C ASP A 180 -7.18 -14.68 -0.41
N GLY A 181 -6.09 -15.15 -1.02
CA GLY A 181 -6.06 -16.38 -1.84
C GLY A 181 -6.34 -16.14 -3.31
N HIS A 182 -6.33 -14.91 -3.79
CA HIS A 182 -6.39 -14.60 -5.21
C HIS A 182 -5.07 -14.98 -5.91
N ASP A 183 -5.16 -15.31 -7.20
CA ASP A 183 -4.02 -15.60 -8.05
C ASP A 183 -3.50 -14.30 -8.70
N VAL A 184 -2.48 -13.68 -8.10
CA VAL A 184 -2.02 -12.34 -8.45
C VAL A 184 -0.83 -12.37 -9.38
N TYR A 185 -0.99 -11.79 -10.57
CA TYR A 185 0.03 -11.59 -11.58
C TYR A 185 0.44 -10.11 -11.69
N ARG A 186 1.63 -9.88 -12.19
CA ARG A 186 2.23 -8.54 -12.31
C ARG A 186 2.50 -8.20 -13.77
N LEU A 187 1.89 -7.10 -14.24
CA LEU A 187 2.16 -6.55 -15.56
C LEU A 187 3.34 -5.57 -15.46
N LEU A 188 4.47 -5.93 -16.04
CA LEU A 188 5.73 -5.22 -15.87
C LEU A 188 6.30 -4.74 -17.21
N ARG A 189 6.95 -3.57 -17.18
CA ARG A 189 7.77 -3.12 -18.29
C ARG A 189 9.06 -3.97 -18.39
N PRO A 190 9.67 -4.08 -19.55
CA PRO A 190 10.90 -4.88 -19.75
C PRO A 190 12.03 -4.51 -18.79
N SER A 191 12.19 -3.20 -18.53
CA SER A 191 13.24 -2.67 -17.64
C SER A 191 12.93 -2.76 -16.15
N THR A 192 11.73 -3.23 -15.76
CA THR A 192 11.36 -3.29 -14.34
C THR A 192 11.98 -4.52 -13.70
N THR A 193 12.80 -4.28 -12.68
CA THR A 193 13.34 -5.34 -11.82
C THR A 193 12.28 -5.76 -10.81
N LEU A 194 12.09 -7.07 -10.67
CA LEU A 194 11.27 -7.65 -9.63
C LEU A 194 11.84 -7.37 -8.24
N HIS A 195 10.96 -7.24 -7.28
CA HIS A 195 11.35 -7.47 -5.90
C HIS A 195 11.60 -8.98 -5.71
N ALA A 196 12.62 -9.32 -4.94
CA ALA A 196 13.06 -10.70 -4.78
C ALA A 196 12.02 -11.64 -4.11
N ASP A 197 11.02 -11.05 -3.45
CA ASP A 197 9.87 -11.76 -2.88
C ASP A 197 8.71 -11.96 -3.86
N GLN A 198 8.86 -11.56 -5.11
CA GLN A 198 7.83 -11.68 -6.15
C GLN A 198 8.11 -12.90 -7.02
N ASN A 199 7.09 -13.74 -7.20
CA ASN A 199 7.21 -14.96 -7.99
C ASN A 199 7.43 -14.65 -9.48
N PRO A 200 8.56 -15.03 -10.08
CA PRO A 200 8.84 -14.80 -11.48
C PRO A 200 7.89 -15.55 -12.45
N ALA A 201 7.27 -16.63 -12.00
CA ALA A 201 6.28 -17.36 -12.81
C ALA A 201 4.93 -16.61 -12.94
N LYS A 202 4.70 -15.58 -12.13
CA LYS A 202 3.45 -14.78 -12.14
C LYS A 202 3.67 -13.39 -12.72
N ILE A 203 4.28 -13.34 -13.89
CA ILE A 203 4.63 -12.08 -14.58
C ILE A 203 4.13 -12.10 -16.01
N VAL A 204 3.62 -10.95 -16.44
CA VAL A 204 3.42 -10.61 -17.84
C VAL A 204 4.30 -9.41 -18.15
N ARG A 205 5.12 -9.50 -19.19
CA ARG A 205 5.96 -8.37 -19.64
C ARG A 205 5.39 -7.75 -20.89
N TRP A 206 5.33 -6.44 -20.91
CA TRP A 206 4.80 -5.68 -22.01
C TRP A 206 5.58 -4.39 -22.28
N ASN A 207 5.49 -3.93 -23.50
CA ASN A 207 5.94 -2.61 -23.87
C ASN A 207 4.78 -1.61 -23.66
N ASP A 208 4.86 -0.82 -22.61
CA ASP A 208 3.81 0.14 -22.22
C ASP A 208 3.59 1.26 -23.25
N LYS A 209 4.52 1.47 -24.19
CA LYS A 209 4.39 2.48 -25.26
C LYS A 209 3.71 1.95 -26.52
N THR A 210 3.84 0.67 -26.80
CA THR A 210 3.29 0.06 -28.03
C THR A 210 2.10 -0.87 -27.72
N GLY A 211 1.93 -1.30 -26.47
CA GLY A 211 0.93 -2.30 -26.09
C GLY A 211 1.35 -3.74 -26.35
N GLU A 212 2.51 -3.98 -26.97
CA GLU A 212 3.01 -5.31 -27.31
C GLU A 212 3.31 -6.14 -26.07
N ILE A 213 2.79 -7.37 -26.03
CA ILE A 213 3.11 -8.36 -24.99
C ILE A 213 4.39 -9.09 -25.38
N LEU A 214 5.41 -8.99 -24.54
CA LEU A 214 6.73 -9.54 -24.76
C LEU A 214 6.94 -10.91 -24.11
N GLU A 215 6.22 -11.17 -23.02
CA GLU A 215 6.29 -12.42 -22.25
C GLU A 215 4.96 -12.64 -21.54
N GLY A 216 4.45 -13.88 -21.57
CA GLY A 216 3.16 -14.26 -21.01
C GLY A 216 1.98 -13.90 -21.90
N SER A 217 0.80 -13.77 -21.31
CA SER A 217 -0.46 -13.45 -22.01
C SER A 217 -1.33 -12.55 -21.14
N LEU A 218 -2.22 -11.78 -21.78
CA LEU A 218 -3.31 -11.07 -21.11
C LEU A 218 -4.58 -11.91 -20.99
N GLU A 219 -4.63 -13.10 -21.59
CA GLU A 219 -5.78 -13.99 -21.55
C GLU A 219 -6.02 -14.63 -20.18
N GLY A 220 -7.28 -14.83 -19.85
CA GLY A 220 -7.73 -15.58 -18.69
C GLY A 220 -7.58 -14.84 -17.37
N PHE A 221 -7.50 -13.52 -17.36
CA PHE A 221 -7.62 -12.72 -16.13
C PHE A 221 -9.08 -12.30 -15.92
N ASP A 222 -9.55 -12.44 -14.69
CA ASP A 222 -10.88 -11.97 -14.29
C ASP A 222 -10.91 -10.46 -14.06
N VAL A 223 -9.80 -9.94 -13.51
CA VAL A 223 -9.65 -8.53 -13.10
C VAL A 223 -8.29 -7.98 -13.52
N VAL A 224 -8.30 -6.79 -14.09
CA VAL A 224 -7.09 -6.02 -14.39
C VAL A 224 -7.10 -4.72 -13.58
N ILE A 225 -6.05 -4.48 -12.78
CA ILE A 225 -5.89 -3.27 -11.97
C ILE A 225 -4.69 -2.48 -12.46
N HIS A 226 -4.94 -1.30 -13.04
CA HIS A 226 -3.92 -0.46 -13.64
C HIS A 226 -3.55 0.71 -12.71
N LEU A 227 -2.40 0.60 -12.03
CA LEU A 227 -1.88 1.60 -11.07
C LEU A 227 -0.59 2.27 -11.56
N ALA A 228 -0.14 1.99 -12.79
CA ALA A 228 1.12 2.49 -13.30
C ALA A 228 1.08 3.99 -13.60
N GLY A 229 2.16 4.68 -13.27
CA GLY A 229 2.35 6.10 -13.57
C GLY A 229 3.63 6.63 -12.92
N ALA A 230 4.31 7.58 -13.58
CA ALA A 230 5.48 8.24 -13.00
C ALA A 230 5.08 9.10 -11.80
N GLY A 231 5.86 9.07 -10.72
CA GLY A 231 5.59 9.87 -9.51
C GLY A 231 5.55 11.38 -9.83
N ILE A 232 4.50 12.06 -9.40
CA ILE A 232 4.30 13.50 -9.71
C ILE A 232 5.20 14.41 -8.87
N GLY A 233 5.57 13.98 -7.67
CA GLY A 233 6.37 14.74 -6.70
C GLY A 233 7.87 14.41 -6.67
N ASP A 234 8.37 13.54 -7.55
CA ASP A 234 9.75 13.06 -7.49
C ASP A 234 10.78 14.13 -7.90
N LYS A 235 10.41 14.98 -8.83
CA LYS A 235 11.29 16.03 -9.39
C LYS A 235 10.47 17.28 -9.74
N ARG A 236 11.13 18.45 -9.65
CA ARG A 236 10.55 19.72 -10.10
C ARG A 236 10.02 19.63 -11.53
N TRP A 237 8.87 20.25 -11.80
CA TRP A 237 8.23 20.20 -13.11
C TRP A 237 8.92 21.08 -14.14
N SER A 238 9.61 20.46 -15.07
CA SER A 238 10.04 21.02 -16.35
C SER A 238 9.06 20.60 -17.44
N LYS A 239 9.12 21.21 -18.62
CA LYS A 239 8.32 20.78 -19.78
C LYS A 239 8.50 19.28 -20.10
N LYS A 240 9.74 18.79 -20.05
CA LYS A 240 10.06 17.35 -20.21
C LYS A 240 9.43 16.49 -19.10
N ARG A 241 9.45 16.97 -17.83
CA ARG A 241 8.86 16.23 -16.71
C ARG A 241 7.34 16.18 -16.80
N LYS A 242 6.69 17.29 -17.16
CA LYS A 242 5.23 17.34 -17.39
C LYS A 242 4.81 16.37 -18.49
N ASN A 243 5.53 16.35 -19.61
CA ASN A 243 5.27 15.38 -20.69
C ASN A 243 5.44 13.93 -20.21
N LEU A 244 6.50 13.63 -19.43
CA LEU A 244 6.68 12.28 -18.85
C LEU A 244 5.52 11.89 -17.94
N ILE A 245 5.03 12.80 -17.10
CA ILE A 245 3.90 12.55 -16.20
C ILE A 245 2.63 12.22 -17.02
N ALA A 246 2.33 12.98 -18.07
CA ALA A 246 1.19 12.73 -18.95
C ALA A 246 1.35 11.42 -19.73
N GLN A 247 2.46 11.25 -20.45
CA GLN A 247 2.71 10.09 -21.30
C GLN A 247 2.77 8.77 -20.52
N SER A 248 3.25 8.79 -19.28
CA SER A 248 3.31 7.58 -18.45
C SER A 248 1.96 7.10 -17.92
N ARG A 249 0.89 7.87 -18.17
CA ARG A 249 -0.50 7.55 -17.78
C ARG A 249 -1.36 7.28 -19.00
N VAL A 250 -1.44 8.24 -19.89
CA VAL A 250 -2.34 8.21 -21.06
C VAL A 250 -2.01 7.05 -21.98
N VAL A 251 -0.77 6.99 -22.49
CA VAL A 251 -0.36 5.99 -23.48
C VAL A 251 -0.46 4.56 -22.97
N PRO A 252 0.08 4.19 -21.79
CA PRO A 252 -0.06 2.83 -21.28
C PRO A 252 -1.50 2.43 -20.99
N THR A 253 -2.34 3.36 -20.52
CA THR A 253 -3.75 3.08 -20.23
C THR A 253 -4.54 2.83 -21.53
N GLU A 254 -4.31 3.67 -22.55
CA GLU A 254 -4.94 3.50 -23.88
C GLU A 254 -4.54 2.16 -24.52
N ASN A 255 -3.24 1.85 -24.52
CA ASN A 255 -2.73 0.60 -25.05
C ASN A 255 -3.30 -0.63 -24.30
N LEU A 256 -3.34 -0.58 -22.96
CA LEU A 256 -3.91 -1.66 -22.17
C LEU A 256 -5.40 -1.80 -22.42
N SER A 257 -6.15 -0.68 -22.41
CA SER A 257 -7.59 -0.67 -22.69
C SER A 257 -7.91 -1.34 -24.04
N LYS A 258 -7.19 -0.96 -25.11
CA LYS A 258 -7.34 -1.58 -26.44
C LYS A 258 -6.94 -3.05 -26.46
N ALA A 259 -5.84 -3.41 -25.79
CA ALA A 259 -5.38 -4.80 -25.73
C ALA A 259 -6.42 -5.71 -25.05
N LEU A 260 -7.06 -5.23 -23.97
CA LEU A 260 -8.09 -5.99 -23.27
C LEU A 260 -9.33 -6.25 -24.11
N THR A 261 -9.69 -5.33 -25.02
CA THR A 261 -10.86 -5.51 -25.92
C THR A 261 -10.60 -6.48 -27.07
N ALA A 262 -9.34 -6.76 -27.36
CA ALA A 262 -8.93 -7.66 -28.44
C ALA A 262 -8.76 -9.13 -27.98
N LEU A 263 -9.00 -9.43 -26.71
CA LEU A 263 -8.87 -10.77 -26.13
C LEU A 263 -10.08 -11.65 -26.53
N ASP A 264 -9.85 -12.95 -26.65
CA ASP A 264 -10.93 -13.92 -26.86
C ASP A 264 -11.83 -14.03 -25.60
N ALA A 265 -11.24 -13.88 -24.41
CA ALA A 265 -11.94 -13.83 -23.13
C ALA A 265 -11.53 -12.58 -22.33
N PRO A 266 -12.13 -11.41 -22.59
CA PRO A 266 -11.84 -10.18 -21.88
C PRO A 266 -12.10 -10.28 -20.38
N PRO A 267 -11.34 -9.55 -19.53
CA PRO A 267 -11.61 -9.51 -18.10
C PRO A 267 -12.99 -8.92 -17.81
N SER A 268 -13.64 -9.42 -16.77
CA SER A 268 -14.95 -8.89 -16.33
C SER A 268 -14.85 -7.49 -15.71
N LEU A 269 -13.64 -7.11 -15.23
CA LEU A 269 -13.41 -5.85 -14.54
C LEU A 269 -12.06 -5.24 -14.91
N PHE A 270 -12.08 -3.96 -15.27
CA PHE A 270 -10.91 -3.10 -15.42
C PHE A 270 -10.96 -1.95 -14.39
N MET A 271 -10.02 -1.90 -13.46
CA MET A 271 -9.88 -0.83 -12.47
C MET A 271 -8.67 0.03 -12.83
N CYS A 272 -8.90 1.31 -13.10
CA CYS A 272 -7.83 2.23 -13.49
C CYS A 272 -7.65 3.33 -12.44
N ALA A 273 -6.41 3.60 -12.09
CA ALA A 273 -6.06 4.72 -11.24
C ALA A 273 -6.36 6.05 -11.93
N SER A 274 -6.80 7.01 -11.16
CA SER A 274 -6.89 8.44 -11.44
C SER A 274 -6.50 9.20 -10.16
N ALA A 275 -6.74 10.51 -10.08
CA ALA A 275 -6.40 11.29 -8.90
C ALA A 275 -7.38 12.44 -8.67
N VAL A 276 -7.51 12.86 -7.40
CA VAL A 276 -8.30 14.06 -7.02
C VAL A 276 -7.76 15.36 -7.64
N GLY A 277 -6.58 15.30 -8.25
CA GLY A 277 -6.06 16.38 -9.09
C GLY A 277 -6.97 16.74 -10.27
N PHE A 278 -7.95 15.89 -10.61
CA PHE A 278 -9.04 16.16 -11.56
C PHE A 278 -9.81 17.44 -11.21
N TYR A 279 -10.02 17.70 -9.94
CA TYR A 279 -10.83 18.84 -9.47
C TYR A 279 -10.06 20.16 -9.41
N ASP A 280 -8.71 20.12 -9.41
CA ASP A 280 -7.83 21.29 -9.20
C ASP A 280 -8.14 22.04 -7.89
N ASN A 281 -7.64 23.25 -7.74
CA ASN A 281 -7.84 24.07 -6.55
C ASN A 281 -9.17 24.85 -6.63
N ARG A 282 -10.13 24.47 -5.81
CA ARG A 282 -11.49 25.04 -5.72
C ARG A 282 -11.75 25.72 -4.36
N GLY A 283 -10.68 26.05 -3.60
CA GLY A 283 -10.81 26.65 -2.27
C GLY A 283 -11.58 25.78 -1.29
N ASP A 284 -12.64 26.32 -0.70
CA ASP A 284 -13.48 25.64 0.32
C ASP A 284 -14.68 24.89 -0.26
N GLU A 285 -14.79 24.81 -1.59
CA GLU A 285 -15.88 24.10 -2.26
C GLU A 285 -15.82 22.60 -1.93
N GLU A 286 -16.95 22.01 -1.54
CA GLU A 286 -17.08 20.58 -1.31
C GLU A 286 -17.26 19.86 -2.64
N LEU A 287 -16.38 18.91 -2.90
CA LEU A 287 -16.27 18.23 -4.19
C LEU A 287 -16.58 16.74 -4.01
N ASP A 288 -17.36 16.21 -4.93
CA ASP A 288 -17.65 14.78 -5.04
C ASP A 288 -17.48 14.28 -6.48
N GLU A 289 -17.87 13.05 -6.76
CA GLU A 289 -17.73 12.41 -8.07
C GLU A 289 -18.55 13.08 -9.18
N SER A 290 -19.57 13.89 -8.81
CA SER A 290 -20.41 14.66 -9.76
C SER A 290 -19.82 16.02 -10.09
N SER A 291 -18.82 16.49 -9.36
CA SER A 291 -18.21 17.80 -9.53
C SER A 291 -17.44 17.90 -10.86
N SER A 292 -17.51 19.07 -11.49
CA SER A 292 -16.84 19.36 -12.76
C SER A 292 -15.31 19.31 -12.65
N ILE A 293 -14.65 19.11 -13.79
CA ILE A 293 -13.20 19.21 -13.92
C ILE A 293 -12.69 20.62 -13.60
N GLY A 294 -11.52 20.72 -13.01
CA GLY A 294 -10.77 21.97 -12.86
C GLY A 294 -9.94 22.34 -14.09
N ASP A 295 -9.24 23.47 -14.03
CA ASP A 295 -8.54 24.07 -15.18
C ASP A 295 -7.03 23.79 -15.24
N GLY A 296 -6.46 23.14 -14.22
CA GLY A 296 -5.02 22.99 -14.06
C GLY A 296 -4.40 21.85 -14.89
N PHE A 297 -3.06 21.82 -14.88
CA PHE A 297 -2.27 20.78 -15.54
C PHE A 297 -2.64 19.37 -15.07
N LEU A 298 -2.86 19.17 -13.77
CA LEU A 298 -3.23 17.88 -13.22
C LEU A 298 -4.64 17.49 -13.62
N ALA A 299 -5.58 18.43 -13.67
CA ALA A 299 -6.96 18.21 -14.09
C ALA A 299 -7.00 17.71 -15.54
N THR A 300 -6.28 18.39 -16.44
CA THR A 300 -6.15 17.99 -17.85
C THR A 300 -5.59 16.57 -17.98
N ILE A 301 -4.54 16.22 -17.23
CA ILE A 301 -3.96 14.88 -17.28
C ILE A 301 -4.94 13.82 -16.74
N CYS A 302 -5.61 14.09 -15.61
CA CYS A 302 -6.57 13.16 -15.05
C CYS A 302 -7.71 12.88 -16.04
N LYS A 303 -8.22 13.91 -16.72
CA LYS A 303 -9.23 13.75 -17.76
C LYS A 303 -8.75 12.86 -18.91
N GLN A 304 -7.56 13.16 -19.46
CA GLN A 304 -6.97 12.36 -20.54
C GLN A 304 -6.72 10.90 -20.10
N TRP A 305 -6.31 10.71 -18.86
CA TRP A 305 -6.09 9.40 -18.28
C TRP A 305 -7.39 8.60 -18.15
N GLU A 306 -8.45 9.23 -17.63
CA GLU A 306 -9.78 8.63 -17.54
C GLU A 306 -10.34 8.30 -18.93
N ASP A 307 -10.22 9.21 -19.91
CA ASP A 307 -10.65 9.00 -21.29
C ASP A 307 -9.92 7.84 -21.98
N SER A 308 -8.67 7.56 -21.60
CA SER A 308 -7.89 6.46 -22.16
C SER A 308 -8.47 5.08 -21.83
N THR A 309 -9.44 4.98 -20.93
CA THR A 309 -10.14 3.72 -20.61
C THR A 309 -11.38 3.47 -21.46
N THR A 310 -11.77 4.42 -22.32
CA THR A 310 -13.04 4.40 -23.06
C THR A 310 -13.21 3.14 -23.89
N ALA A 311 -12.16 2.67 -24.57
CA ALA A 311 -12.23 1.45 -25.38
C ALA A 311 -12.71 0.23 -24.57
N ALA A 312 -12.19 0.04 -23.36
CA ALA A 312 -12.61 -1.06 -22.48
C ALA A 312 -14.07 -0.92 -22.04
N SER A 313 -14.52 0.28 -21.65
CA SER A 313 -15.90 0.51 -21.22
C SER A 313 -16.91 0.37 -22.36
N GLU A 314 -16.60 0.85 -23.55
CA GLU A 314 -17.45 0.71 -24.75
C GLU A 314 -17.55 -0.74 -25.23
N ALA A 315 -16.52 -1.55 -25.00
CA ALA A 315 -16.54 -2.98 -25.26
C ALA A 315 -17.31 -3.80 -24.20
N GLY A 316 -17.92 -3.14 -23.20
CA GLY A 316 -18.70 -3.81 -22.15
C GLY A 316 -17.88 -4.32 -20.96
N ILE A 317 -16.58 -4.07 -20.90
CA ILE A 317 -15.77 -4.38 -19.71
C ILE A 317 -16.16 -3.42 -18.59
N ARG A 318 -16.62 -3.94 -17.46
CA ARG A 318 -16.94 -3.12 -16.28
C ARG A 318 -15.71 -2.30 -15.86
N THR A 319 -15.79 -0.99 -15.96
CA THR A 319 -14.65 -0.10 -15.73
C THR A 319 -14.87 0.77 -14.50
N ILE A 320 -13.87 0.81 -13.60
CA ILE A 320 -13.85 1.64 -12.39
C ILE A 320 -12.67 2.59 -12.45
N LEU A 321 -12.93 3.89 -12.31
CA LEU A 321 -11.94 4.96 -12.28
C LEU A 321 -11.73 5.42 -10.84
N MET A 322 -10.51 5.30 -10.33
CA MET A 322 -10.19 5.53 -8.93
C MET A 322 -9.47 6.87 -8.75
N ARG A 323 -10.21 7.96 -8.47
CA ARG A 323 -9.65 9.28 -8.15
C ARG A 323 -9.06 9.26 -6.74
N THR A 324 -7.81 8.87 -6.65
CA THR A 324 -7.10 8.69 -5.39
C THR A 324 -6.63 10.02 -4.82
N GLY A 325 -6.85 10.23 -3.53
CA GLY A 325 -6.32 11.34 -2.73
C GLY A 325 -4.85 11.17 -2.36
N ILE A 326 -4.41 11.92 -1.35
CA ILE A 326 -3.05 11.81 -0.82
C ILE A 326 -2.92 10.55 0.02
N VAL A 327 -2.28 9.51 -0.51
CA VAL A 327 -2.06 8.25 0.22
C VAL A 327 -1.05 8.47 1.34
N THR A 328 -1.49 8.26 2.58
CA THR A 328 -0.68 8.46 3.78
C THR A 328 -0.08 7.14 4.28
N THR A 329 1.24 7.04 4.26
CA THR A 329 2.01 5.93 4.83
C THR A 329 3.46 6.36 5.08
N ALA A 330 4.10 5.77 6.07
CA ALA A 330 5.52 5.99 6.35
C ALA A 330 6.44 5.37 5.28
N ALA A 331 5.95 4.42 4.48
CA ALA A 331 6.72 3.74 3.43
C ALA A 331 7.05 4.65 2.25
N GLY A 332 6.19 5.64 1.93
CA GLY A 332 6.33 6.43 0.71
C GLY A 332 5.51 7.73 0.70
N GLY A 333 5.47 8.35 -0.48
CA GLY A 333 4.66 9.54 -0.73
C GLY A 333 5.03 10.76 0.11
N MET A 334 4.06 11.63 0.32
CA MET A 334 4.23 12.91 1.04
C MET A 334 4.69 12.68 2.48
N LEU A 335 4.05 11.77 3.21
CA LEU A 335 4.36 11.56 4.63
C LEU A 335 5.81 11.14 4.85
N LYS A 336 6.36 10.24 4.03
CA LYS A 336 7.77 9.85 4.11
C LYS A 336 8.72 11.02 3.94
N GLN A 337 8.40 11.97 3.06
CA GLN A 337 9.25 13.14 2.80
C GLN A 337 9.23 14.13 3.98
N ILE A 338 8.11 14.32 4.65
CA ILE A 338 7.98 15.28 5.76
C ILE A 338 8.33 14.69 7.12
N LEU A 339 8.34 13.36 7.29
CA LEU A 339 8.64 12.70 8.57
C LEU A 339 10.00 13.09 9.19
N PRO A 340 11.11 13.23 8.44
CA PRO A 340 12.37 13.71 9.02
C PRO A 340 12.24 15.10 9.64
N ILE A 341 11.61 16.04 8.93
CA ILE A 341 11.37 17.42 9.37
C ILE A 341 10.45 17.40 10.61
N ALA A 342 9.38 16.60 10.58
CA ALA A 342 8.44 16.46 11.68
C ALA A 342 9.11 15.89 12.94
N LYS A 343 9.97 14.88 12.81
CA LYS A 343 10.75 14.30 13.93
C LYS A 343 11.71 15.29 14.56
N MET A 344 12.24 16.25 13.80
CA MET A 344 13.09 17.35 14.32
C MET A 344 12.27 18.47 14.98
N GLY A 345 10.92 18.43 14.93
CA GLY A 345 10.07 19.48 15.48
C GLY A 345 9.98 20.74 14.60
N ALA A 346 10.43 20.67 13.35
CA ALA A 346 10.46 21.80 12.41
C ALA A 346 9.25 21.81 11.46
N LEU A 347 8.20 21.05 11.77
CA LEU A 347 6.96 21.05 11.00
C LEU A 347 6.07 22.23 11.39
N GLY A 348 5.24 22.71 10.44
CA GLY A 348 4.26 23.76 10.70
C GLY A 348 3.40 24.10 9.48
N PRO A 349 2.64 25.19 9.56
CA PRO A 349 1.81 25.64 8.45
C PRO A 349 2.67 26.04 7.24
N ILE A 350 2.29 25.56 6.06
CA ILE A 350 2.92 25.93 4.79
C ILE A 350 1.99 26.89 4.05
N GLY A 351 2.48 28.09 3.67
CA GLY A 351 1.68 29.07 2.93
C GLY A 351 0.40 29.52 3.64
N GLY A 352 0.39 29.52 4.97
CA GLY A 352 -0.80 29.81 5.78
C GLY A 352 -1.57 28.55 6.20
N GLY A 353 -1.38 27.43 5.54
CA GLY A 353 -1.91 26.11 5.94
C GLY A 353 -3.43 25.94 5.78
N ARG A 354 -4.10 26.79 4.95
CA ARG A 354 -5.55 26.72 4.72
C ARG A 354 -5.94 25.72 3.63
N GLN A 355 -4.99 25.36 2.74
CA GLN A 355 -5.25 24.43 1.64
C GLN A 355 -5.70 23.07 2.15
N TRP A 356 -6.74 22.55 1.54
CA TRP A 356 -7.31 21.25 1.87
C TRP A 356 -6.44 20.09 1.39
N GLN A 357 -6.41 19.05 2.18
CA GLN A 357 -5.75 17.79 1.86
C GLN A 357 -6.78 16.67 1.95
N SER A 358 -7.20 16.17 0.80
CA SER A 358 -8.03 14.98 0.70
C SER A 358 -7.10 13.78 0.73
N TRP A 359 -6.98 13.19 1.90
CA TRP A 359 -6.07 12.08 2.19
C TRP A 359 -6.81 10.76 2.28
N ILE A 360 -6.07 9.66 2.17
CA ILE A 360 -6.54 8.31 2.48
C ILE A 360 -5.39 7.54 3.11
N SER A 361 -5.66 6.62 4.05
CA SER A 361 -4.64 5.70 4.53
C SER A 361 -4.28 4.70 3.43
N LEU A 362 -3.04 4.18 3.44
CA LEU A 362 -2.67 3.11 2.50
C LEU A 362 -3.57 1.87 2.68
N ASP A 363 -4.00 1.61 3.91
CA ASP A 363 -4.86 0.48 4.23
C ASP A 363 -6.27 0.67 3.65
N ASP A 364 -6.90 1.83 3.88
CA ASP A 364 -8.21 2.12 3.29
C ASP A 364 -8.15 2.18 1.75
N GLN A 365 -7.04 2.65 1.17
CA GLN A 365 -6.84 2.61 -0.28
C GLN A 365 -6.90 1.18 -0.82
N ILE A 366 -6.25 0.23 -0.14
CA ILE A 366 -6.21 -1.19 -0.54
C ILE A 366 -7.59 -1.83 -0.31
N TYR A 367 -8.19 -1.60 0.85
CA TYR A 367 -9.48 -2.15 1.21
C TYR A 367 -10.62 -1.59 0.35
N ALA A 368 -10.57 -0.31 -0.03
CA ALA A 368 -11.54 0.27 -0.95
C ALA A 368 -11.44 -0.34 -2.36
N ILE A 369 -10.22 -0.59 -2.86
CA ILE A 369 -10.01 -1.28 -4.14
C ILE A 369 -10.60 -2.70 -4.07
N HIS A 370 -10.32 -3.45 -3.01
CA HIS A 370 -10.86 -4.78 -2.80
C HIS A 370 -12.41 -4.77 -2.66
N PHE A 371 -12.95 -3.82 -1.91
CA PHE A 371 -14.38 -3.64 -1.77
C PHE A 371 -15.04 -3.40 -3.14
N LEU A 372 -14.57 -2.42 -3.90
CA LEU A 372 -15.12 -2.09 -5.23
C LEU A 372 -14.97 -3.24 -6.23
N MET A 373 -13.88 -4.01 -6.15
CA MET A 373 -13.66 -5.20 -6.97
C MET A 373 -14.79 -6.22 -6.77
N ASN A 374 -15.29 -6.37 -5.55
CA ASN A 374 -16.31 -7.33 -5.16
C ASN A 374 -17.75 -6.79 -5.23
N GLN A 375 -17.96 -5.51 -5.54
CA GLN A 375 -19.29 -4.91 -5.75
C GLN A 375 -19.64 -4.98 -7.24
N GLU A 376 -20.54 -5.88 -7.63
CA GLU A 376 -20.93 -6.07 -9.05
C GLU A 376 -21.53 -4.81 -9.67
N ALA A 377 -22.30 -4.04 -8.91
CA ALA A 377 -22.92 -2.79 -9.36
C ALA A 377 -21.91 -1.61 -9.45
N ALA A 378 -20.69 -1.76 -8.94
CA ALA A 378 -19.70 -0.68 -8.95
C ALA A 378 -19.14 -0.47 -10.37
N HIS A 379 -19.28 0.75 -10.90
CA HIS A 379 -18.75 1.17 -12.20
C HIS A 379 -18.53 2.68 -12.24
N GLY A 380 -17.74 3.16 -13.19
CA GLY A 380 -17.46 4.58 -13.37
C GLY A 380 -16.52 5.14 -12.28
N ILE A 381 -16.73 6.37 -11.86
CA ILE A 381 -15.80 7.15 -11.04
C ILE A 381 -16.06 6.95 -9.55
N TYR A 382 -14.99 6.74 -8.78
CA TYR A 382 -14.99 6.73 -7.31
C TYR A 382 -13.85 7.60 -6.76
N ASN A 383 -14.16 8.47 -5.82
CA ASN A 383 -13.14 9.17 -5.03
C ASN A 383 -12.64 8.23 -3.92
N LEU A 384 -11.34 7.93 -3.95
CA LEU A 384 -10.68 7.19 -2.88
C LEU A 384 -9.97 8.18 -1.96
N THR A 385 -10.75 8.77 -1.05
CA THR A 385 -10.32 9.72 0.00
C THR A 385 -10.97 9.34 1.31
N ALA A 386 -10.37 9.70 2.44
CA ALA A 386 -11.03 9.61 3.74
C ALA A 386 -12.25 10.54 3.78
N PRO A 387 -13.31 10.21 4.57
CA PRO A 387 -14.54 11.01 4.63
C PRO A 387 -14.33 12.44 5.14
N GLN A 388 -13.25 12.67 5.87
CA GLN A 388 -12.95 13.96 6.49
C GLN A 388 -11.66 14.55 5.89
N PRO A 389 -11.74 15.37 4.84
CA PRO A 389 -10.61 16.16 4.38
C PRO A 389 -10.16 17.13 5.47
N VAL A 390 -8.86 17.39 5.55
CA VAL A 390 -8.28 18.27 6.57
C VAL A 390 -7.48 19.39 5.92
N THR A 391 -7.34 20.52 6.62
CA THR A 391 -6.41 21.56 6.15
C THR A 391 -4.97 21.14 6.43
N GLN A 392 -4.01 21.66 5.65
CA GLN A 392 -2.58 21.40 5.86
C GLN A 392 -2.13 21.75 7.28
N LYS A 393 -2.68 22.82 7.87
CA LYS A 393 -2.40 23.21 9.26
C LYS A 393 -2.89 22.16 10.26
N GLN A 394 -4.10 21.59 10.06
CA GLN A 394 -4.64 20.51 10.88
C GLN A 394 -3.77 19.26 10.74
N PHE A 395 -3.41 18.88 9.51
CA PHE A 395 -2.54 17.75 9.25
C PHE A 395 -1.19 17.90 9.97
N ALA A 396 -0.52 19.05 9.84
CA ALA A 396 0.75 19.31 10.49
C ALA A 396 0.65 19.24 12.01
N ARG A 397 -0.40 19.80 12.62
CA ARG A 397 -0.66 19.75 14.07
C ARG A 397 -0.90 18.32 14.55
N THR A 398 -1.72 17.55 13.84
CA THR A 398 -2.01 16.17 14.18
C THR A 398 -0.76 15.30 14.12
N LEU A 399 0.05 15.44 13.05
CA LEU A 399 1.32 14.74 12.93
C LEU A 399 2.30 15.10 14.05
N GLY A 400 2.40 16.40 14.39
CA GLY A 400 3.20 16.85 15.52
C GLY A 400 2.76 16.25 16.86
N LYS A 401 1.44 16.20 17.11
CA LYS A 401 0.85 15.58 18.30
C LYS A 401 1.19 14.08 18.38
N VAL A 402 1.01 13.34 17.29
CA VAL A 402 1.33 11.90 17.20
C VAL A 402 2.81 11.64 17.46
N LEU A 403 3.69 12.45 16.90
CA LEU A 403 5.14 12.33 17.09
C LEU A 403 5.65 12.91 18.40
N ARG A 404 4.77 13.58 19.19
CA ARG A 404 5.16 14.34 20.39
C ARG A 404 6.25 15.37 20.08
N ARG A 405 6.07 16.12 18.98
CA ARG A 405 6.97 17.17 18.50
C ARG A 405 6.19 18.44 18.21
N PRO A 406 6.82 19.62 18.40
CA PRO A 406 6.20 20.88 18.01
C PRO A 406 5.90 20.92 16.50
N ALA A 407 4.81 21.60 16.11
CA ALA A 407 4.39 21.74 14.73
C ALA A 407 3.87 23.17 14.43
N PHE A 408 4.66 24.16 14.81
CA PHE A 408 4.31 25.57 14.68
C PHE A 408 5.27 26.38 13.77
N ALA A 409 6.36 25.77 13.30
CA ALA A 409 7.34 26.46 12.45
C ALA A 409 6.75 26.76 11.06
N PRO A 410 6.42 28.04 10.71
CA PRO A 410 5.78 28.34 9.44
C PRO A 410 6.77 28.25 8.29
N ALA A 411 6.31 27.72 7.16
CA ALA A 411 7.03 27.77 5.90
C ALA A 411 6.31 28.73 4.93
N PRO A 412 6.94 29.87 4.57
CA PRO A 412 6.31 30.84 3.68
C PRO A 412 6.02 30.23 2.29
N GLY A 413 4.81 30.49 1.74
CA GLY A 413 4.40 29.92 0.47
C GLY A 413 5.28 30.36 -0.71
N PHE A 414 5.85 31.58 -0.67
CA PHE A 414 6.75 32.04 -1.72
C PHE A 414 8.04 31.21 -1.78
N VAL A 415 8.53 30.72 -0.62
CA VAL A 415 9.71 29.82 -0.58
C VAL A 415 9.38 28.51 -1.30
N MET A 416 8.18 27.94 -1.09
CA MET A 416 7.75 26.73 -1.80
C MET A 416 7.67 26.96 -3.31
N LYS A 417 7.19 28.12 -3.75
CA LYS A 417 7.15 28.49 -5.16
C LYS A 417 8.56 28.63 -5.77
N ILE A 418 9.50 29.23 -5.04
CA ILE A 418 10.90 29.37 -5.51
C ILE A 418 11.57 28.01 -5.60
N LEU A 419 11.46 27.17 -4.58
CA LEU A 419 12.13 25.87 -4.52
C LEU A 419 11.55 24.86 -5.52
N PHE A 420 10.23 24.81 -5.65
CA PHE A 420 9.54 23.76 -6.41
C PHE A 420 8.80 24.24 -7.65
N GLY A 421 8.69 25.58 -7.86
CA GLY A 421 8.02 26.16 -9.01
C GLY A 421 6.53 25.82 -9.08
N GLU A 422 6.04 25.49 -10.28
CA GLU A 422 4.66 25.10 -10.53
C GLU A 422 4.26 23.84 -9.70
N MET A 423 5.16 22.87 -9.56
CA MET A 423 4.95 21.70 -8.72
C MET A 423 4.66 22.08 -7.26
N GLY A 424 5.39 23.06 -6.71
CA GLY A 424 5.19 23.54 -5.35
C GLY A 424 3.83 24.24 -5.18
N LYS A 425 3.39 24.99 -6.19
CA LYS A 425 2.04 25.55 -6.21
C LYS A 425 1.01 24.40 -6.18
N SER A 426 1.01 23.53 -7.17
CA SER A 426 -0.07 22.57 -7.39
C SER A 426 -0.11 21.41 -6.38
N LEU A 427 1.04 20.98 -5.79
CA LEU A 427 1.06 19.85 -4.85
C LEU A 427 1.16 20.24 -3.37
N ILE A 428 1.59 21.49 -3.07
CA ILE A 428 1.85 21.91 -1.69
C ILE A 428 0.94 23.06 -1.26
N LEU A 429 0.69 24.04 -2.14
CA LEU A 429 -0.04 25.26 -1.81
C LEU A 429 -1.50 25.23 -2.27
N ASP A 430 -1.82 24.51 -3.31
CA ASP A 430 -3.19 24.26 -3.76
C ASP A 430 -3.76 23.03 -3.03
N GLY A 431 -5.07 22.88 -3.03
CA GLY A 431 -5.74 21.75 -2.39
C GLY A 431 -7.20 21.66 -2.81
N GLN A 432 -7.78 20.48 -2.55
CA GLN A 432 -9.17 20.17 -2.87
C GLN A 432 -9.86 19.59 -1.64
N LYS A 433 -11.11 19.95 -1.41
CA LYS A 433 -11.97 19.42 -0.35
C LYS A 433 -12.88 18.34 -0.94
N VAL A 434 -12.32 17.13 -1.12
CA VAL A 434 -12.98 16.04 -1.83
C VAL A 434 -13.57 15.03 -0.85
N HIS A 435 -14.80 14.62 -1.12
CA HIS A 435 -15.55 13.61 -0.36
C HIS A 435 -15.74 12.33 -1.21
N PRO A 436 -15.63 11.15 -0.60
CA PRO A 436 -15.85 9.86 -1.26
C PRO A 436 -17.33 9.48 -1.23
N LYS A 437 -18.19 10.31 -1.83
CA LYS A 437 -19.65 10.18 -1.70
C LYS A 437 -20.13 8.82 -2.20
N ARG A 438 -19.75 8.41 -3.41
CA ARG A 438 -20.17 7.13 -3.99
C ARG A 438 -19.65 5.92 -3.22
N LEU A 439 -18.43 6.00 -2.66
CA LEU A 439 -17.86 4.93 -1.85
C LEU A 439 -18.64 4.76 -0.54
N LEU A 440 -19.03 5.87 0.11
CA LEU A 440 -19.88 5.87 1.30
C LEU A 440 -21.29 5.35 1.00
N ASP A 441 -21.91 5.84 -0.08
CA ASP A 441 -23.24 5.42 -0.53
C ASP A 441 -23.27 3.92 -0.89
N SER A 442 -22.14 3.34 -1.31
CA SER A 442 -21.97 1.91 -1.56
C SER A 442 -21.80 1.08 -0.28
N GLY A 443 -21.77 1.71 0.90
CA GLY A 443 -21.65 1.02 2.19
C GLY A 443 -20.23 0.72 2.67
N TYR A 444 -19.19 1.29 2.01
CA TYR A 444 -17.82 1.13 2.47
C TYR A 444 -17.61 1.75 3.86
N LYS A 445 -16.94 1.02 4.75
CA LYS A 445 -16.58 1.49 6.09
C LYS A 445 -15.07 1.71 6.18
N PHE A 446 -14.68 2.93 6.47
CA PHE A 446 -13.26 3.27 6.63
C PHE A 446 -12.67 2.70 7.92
N GLU A 447 -11.42 2.29 7.87
CA GLU A 447 -10.65 1.85 9.06
C GLU A 447 -10.04 3.06 9.79
N HIS A 448 -9.69 4.12 9.04
CA HIS A 448 -9.00 5.30 9.55
C HIS A 448 -9.66 6.61 9.14
#